data_68f74a78e8b41203810fe6b06051e0bf
#
_entry.id   68f74a78e8b41203810fe6b06051e0bf
#
_cell.length_a   1.000
_cell.length_b   1.000
_cell.length_c   1.000
_cell.angle_alpha   90.00
_cell.angle_beta   90.00
_cell.angle_gamma   90.00
#
_symmetry.space_group_name_H-M   'P 1'
#
loop_
_entity.id
_entity.type
_entity.pdbx_description
1 polymer ?
#
loop_
_entity_poly.entity_id
_entity_poly.type
_entity_poly.pdbx_seq_one_letter_code
_entity_poly.pdbx_strand_id
1 'polypeptide(L)'
;MSSNGKIKTFQTIINITVAFYATVMFVLFPGCSKSGKNLADAVEERDSLPSMTSLGVTTLISDSGITRYKIISEEWSIFDKKNPPYWAFEKGVYLEKFDTLLHIDASIKADTAYYYDKNRLWELKGNVQIRSQRGDKFETSQMFWDEKNKTVYSDKYIKIEQEDKTLTGYGFESNQELTEYVIKNTTGIFIIEDTQANTPQTSEPL
;
A
#
# COMPACT_ATOMS: atom_id res chain seq x y z
N MET A 1 -17.81 45.57 83.80
CA MET A 1 -18.29 44.43 83.05
C MET A 1 -18.84 44.88 81.72
N SER A 2 -18.03 45.20 80.70
CA SER A 2 -18.55 45.52 79.33
C SER A 2 -17.58 45.29 78.18
N SER A 3 -16.60 44.40 78.33
CA SER A 3 -15.63 44.13 77.23
C SER A 3 -16.01 42.97 76.37
N ASN A 4 -16.69 41.93 76.87
CA ASN A 4 -16.98 40.70 76.13
C ASN A 4 -18.05 40.84 75.04
N GLY A 5 -18.93 41.85 75.10
CA GLY A 5 -19.94 42.08 74.04
C GLY A 5 -19.36 42.59 72.73
N LYS A 6 -18.37 43.49 72.79
CA LYS A 6 -17.74 44.11 71.59
C LYS A 6 -16.89 43.11 70.80
N ILE A 7 -16.27 42.17 71.51
CA ILE A 7 -15.43 41.12 70.86
C ILE A 7 -16.31 40.12 70.09
N LYS A 8 -17.43 39.69 70.67
CA LYS A 8 -18.39 38.78 69.99
C LYS A 8 -19.03 39.46 68.77
N THR A 9 -19.39 40.70 68.81
CA THR A 9 -19.98 41.48 67.70
C THR A 9 -18.94 41.63 66.58
N PHE A 10 -17.69 41.94 66.91
CA PHE A 10 -16.57 42.02 65.91
C PHE A 10 -16.28 40.69 65.23
N GLN A 11 -16.26 39.56 65.96
CA GLN A 11 -16.07 38.23 65.42
C GLN A 11 -17.21 37.83 64.47
N THR A 12 -18.45 38.20 64.80
CA THR A 12 -19.63 37.94 63.97
C THR A 12 -19.58 38.73 62.66
N ILE A 13 -19.15 40.00 62.73
CA ILE A 13 -18.97 40.80 61.48
C ILE A 13 -17.90 40.23 60.56
N ILE A 14 -16.76 39.80 61.13
CA ILE A 14 -15.70 39.17 60.35
C ILE A 14 -16.19 37.88 59.66
N ASN A 15 -16.93 37.06 60.40
CA ASN A 15 -17.45 35.82 59.82
C ASN A 15 -18.46 36.04 58.67
N ILE A 16 -19.31 37.07 58.82
CA ILE A 16 -20.29 37.47 57.80
C ILE A 16 -19.57 38.02 56.57
N THR A 17 -18.54 38.88 56.76
CA THR A 17 -17.76 39.37 55.61
C THR A 17 -16.98 38.27 54.88
N VAL A 18 -16.36 37.32 55.58
CA VAL A 18 -15.65 36.17 54.97
C VAL A 18 -16.64 35.29 54.22
N ALA A 19 -17.82 35.00 54.80
CA ALA A 19 -18.86 34.22 54.12
C ALA A 19 -19.37 34.93 52.86
N PHE A 20 -19.54 36.26 52.90
CA PHE A 20 -19.95 37.04 51.73
C PHE A 20 -18.86 37.02 50.61
N TYR A 21 -17.60 37.20 50.98
CA TYR A 21 -16.50 37.07 50.00
C TYR A 21 -16.37 35.67 49.40
N ALA A 22 -16.56 34.62 50.22
CA ALA A 22 -16.53 33.26 49.77
C ALA A 22 -17.67 32.94 48.78
N THR A 23 -18.88 33.46 49.02
CA THR A 23 -20.02 33.30 48.09
C THR A 23 -19.83 34.10 46.81
N VAL A 24 -19.31 35.31 46.86
CA VAL A 24 -19.01 36.13 45.66
C VAL A 24 -17.91 35.46 44.82
N MET A 25 -16.88 34.90 45.44
CA MET A 25 -15.83 34.16 44.74
C MET A 25 -16.36 32.92 44.07
N PHE A 26 -17.35 32.22 44.63
CA PHE A 26 -17.93 31.03 44.06
C PHE A 26 -18.84 31.32 42.84
N VAL A 27 -19.46 32.50 42.79
CA VAL A 27 -20.33 32.95 41.68
C VAL A 27 -19.51 33.45 40.48
N LEU A 28 -18.26 33.90 40.72
CA LEU A 28 -17.39 34.44 39.66
C LEU A 28 -16.58 33.39 38.91
N PHE A 29 -16.68 32.10 39.24
CA PHE A 29 -16.17 31.05 38.35
C PHE A 29 -17.19 30.87 37.22
N PRO A 30 -16.96 31.42 36.01
CA PRO A 30 -17.77 31.07 34.87
C PRO A 30 -17.49 29.60 34.63
N GLY A 31 -18.44 28.73 34.93
CA GLY A 31 -18.43 27.35 34.50
C GLY A 31 -18.16 27.37 33.00
N CYS A 32 -17.07 26.77 32.57
CA CYS A 32 -16.81 26.51 31.16
C CYS A 32 -17.99 25.70 30.63
N SER A 33 -19.01 26.40 30.14
CA SER A 33 -20.07 25.81 29.34
C SER A 33 -19.36 25.24 28.14
N LYS A 34 -19.24 23.91 28.06
CA LYS A 34 -18.95 23.21 26.81
C LYS A 34 -20.01 23.69 25.83
N SER A 35 -19.68 24.75 25.10
CA SER A 35 -20.36 25.03 23.85
C SER A 35 -20.29 23.73 23.05
N GLY A 36 -21.40 23.04 22.97
CA GLY A 36 -21.58 21.96 21.98
C GLY A 36 -21.46 22.63 20.64
N LYS A 37 -20.22 22.86 20.19
CA LYS A 37 -19.97 22.91 18.75
C LYS A 37 -20.49 21.58 18.27
N ASN A 38 -21.50 21.62 17.42
CA ASN A 38 -21.80 20.52 16.53
C ASN A 38 -20.45 20.06 15.96
N LEU A 39 -19.84 19.06 16.60
CA LEU A 39 -18.82 18.28 15.99
C LEU A 39 -19.57 17.68 14.81
N ALA A 40 -19.40 18.33 13.64
CA ALA A 40 -19.91 17.84 12.39
C ALA A 40 -19.73 16.34 12.34
N ASP A 41 -20.58 15.67 11.59
CA ASP A 41 -20.65 14.24 11.31
C ASP A 41 -19.34 13.59 10.87
N ALA A 42 -18.19 14.15 11.19
CA ALA A 42 -16.84 13.68 10.92
C ALA A 42 -16.47 12.37 11.63
N VAL A 43 -17.37 11.83 12.47
CA VAL A 43 -17.05 10.61 13.25
C VAL A 43 -17.47 9.33 12.52
N GLU A 44 -18.43 9.38 11.60
CA GLU A 44 -18.82 8.19 10.82
C GLU A 44 -17.83 7.81 9.71
N GLU A 45 -17.00 8.76 9.23
CA GLU A 45 -16.01 8.50 8.17
C GLU A 45 -14.59 8.20 8.65
N ARG A 46 -14.32 8.14 9.94
CA ARG A 46 -12.94 7.85 10.44
C ARG A 46 -12.40 6.53 9.96
N ASP A 47 -13.26 5.54 9.74
CA ASP A 47 -12.86 4.22 9.25
C ASP A 47 -12.60 4.23 7.74
N SER A 48 -12.94 5.31 7.03
CA SER A 48 -12.65 5.49 5.61
C SER A 48 -11.29 6.13 5.34
N LEU A 49 -10.71 6.80 6.34
CA LEU A 49 -9.43 7.47 6.22
C LEU A 49 -8.25 6.52 6.48
N PRO A 50 -7.11 6.74 5.83
CA PRO A 50 -5.91 5.98 6.16
C PRO A 50 -5.45 6.31 7.59
N SER A 51 -4.96 5.32 8.32
CA SER A 51 -4.33 5.51 9.62
C SER A 51 -2.95 6.14 9.51
N MET A 52 -2.29 5.97 8.36
CA MET A 52 -1.01 6.55 8.03
C MET A 52 -0.92 6.85 6.53
N THR A 53 -0.34 7.98 6.17
CA THR A 53 0.08 8.29 4.80
C THR A 53 1.52 8.80 4.82
N SER A 54 2.36 8.23 3.99
CA SER A 54 3.76 8.62 3.80
C SER A 54 3.99 9.06 2.36
N LEU A 55 4.77 10.11 2.15
CA LEU A 55 5.08 10.65 0.84
C LEU A 55 6.56 10.42 0.49
N GLY A 56 6.85 10.19 -0.79
CA GLY A 56 8.21 9.99 -1.29
C GLY A 56 8.90 8.77 -0.64
N VAL A 57 8.22 7.61 -0.67
CA VAL A 57 8.64 6.42 0.07
C VAL A 57 9.66 5.61 -0.72
N THR A 58 10.76 5.25 -0.06
CA THR A 58 11.64 4.16 -0.46
C THR A 58 11.82 3.24 0.74
N THR A 59 11.34 2.00 0.64
CA THR A 59 11.45 1.03 1.73
C THR A 59 12.08 -0.27 1.28
N LEU A 60 12.82 -0.91 2.19
CA LEU A 60 13.41 -2.23 2.02
C LEU A 60 12.69 -3.20 2.94
N ILE A 61 12.25 -4.32 2.39
CA ILE A 61 11.63 -5.41 3.15
C ILE A 61 12.62 -6.56 3.24
N SER A 62 12.92 -6.94 4.47
CA SER A 62 13.85 -8.02 4.76
C SER A 62 13.12 -9.18 5.44
N ASP A 63 13.49 -10.40 5.08
CA ASP A 63 13.07 -11.62 5.74
C ASP A 63 14.31 -12.39 6.21
N SER A 64 14.32 -12.75 7.50
CA SER A 64 15.43 -13.50 8.12
C SER A 64 16.81 -12.85 7.89
N GLY A 65 16.87 -11.50 7.93
CA GLY A 65 18.11 -10.73 7.73
C GLY A 65 18.55 -10.55 6.28
N ILE A 66 17.80 -11.07 5.32
CA ILE A 66 18.07 -10.91 3.88
C ILE A 66 17.06 -9.93 3.28
N THR A 67 17.52 -8.88 2.60
CA THR A 67 16.65 -7.97 1.86
C THR A 67 16.02 -8.71 0.69
N ARG A 68 14.69 -8.73 0.65
CA ARG A 68 13.91 -9.43 -0.36
C ARG A 68 13.29 -8.50 -1.39
N TYR A 69 12.82 -7.33 -0.92
CA TYR A 69 12.12 -6.39 -1.77
C TYR A 69 12.55 -4.96 -1.48
N LYS A 70 12.47 -4.12 -2.51
CA LYS A 70 12.54 -2.68 -2.42
C LYS A 70 11.29 -2.11 -3.08
N ILE A 71 10.60 -1.22 -2.37
CA ILE A 71 9.41 -0.55 -2.85
C ILE A 71 9.70 0.94 -2.93
N ILE A 72 9.40 1.55 -4.07
CA ILE A 72 9.46 2.99 -4.30
C ILE A 72 8.07 3.45 -4.72
N SER A 73 7.53 4.48 -4.06
CA SER A 73 6.25 5.09 -4.39
C SER A 73 6.23 6.56 -4.00
N GLU A 74 5.46 7.38 -4.73
CA GLU A 74 5.22 8.77 -4.35
C GLU A 74 4.33 8.89 -3.12
N GLU A 75 3.43 7.93 -2.92
CA GLU A 75 2.52 7.89 -1.77
C GLU A 75 2.25 6.45 -1.34
N TRP A 76 2.29 6.24 -0.04
CA TRP A 76 1.89 4.98 0.61
C TRP A 76 0.92 5.29 1.74
N SER A 77 -0.29 4.76 1.63
CA SER A 77 -1.37 4.91 2.62
C SER A 77 -1.74 3.55 3.23
N ILE A 78 -1.95 3.51 4.55
CA ILE A 78 -2.35 2.31 5.29
C ILE A 78 -3.79 2.46 5.76
N PHE A 79 -4.65 1.50 5.41
CA PHE A 79 -6.05 1.41 5.79
C PHE A 79 -6.27 0.20 6.69
N ASP A 80 -5.84 0.30 7.95
CA ASP A 80 -5.90 -0.79 8.93
C ASP A 80 -7.31 -1.05 9.49
N LYS A 81 -8.21 -0.06 9.40
CA LYS A 81 -9.60 -0.16 9.84
C LYS A 81 -10.57 -0.66 8.79
N LYS A 82 -10.13 -0.77 7.54
CA LYS A 82 -10.94 -1.37 6.47
C LYS A 82 -11.05 -2.88 6.64
N ASN A 83 -12.07 -3.47 6.07
CA ASN A 83 -12.26 -4.91 6.06
C ASN A 83 -12.38 -5.44 4.61
N PRO A 84 -11.38 -6.12 4.08
CA PRO A 84 -10.06 -6.40 4.66
C PRO A 84 -9.18 -5.16 4.79
N PRO A 85 -8.22 -5.11 5.73
CA PRO A 85 -7.22 -4.07 5.79
C PRO A 85 -6.25 -4.17 4.61
N TYR A 86 -5.75 -3.03 4.14
CA TYR A 86 -4.84 -3.00 3.00
C TYR A 86 -3.90 -1.78 3.04
N TRP A 87 -2.82 -1.88 2.30
CA TRP A 87 -1.94 -0.78 1.94
C TRP A 87 -2.27 -0.33 0.52
N ALA A 88 -2.26 0.98 0.28
CA ALA A 88 -2.51 1.58 -1.03
C ALA A 88 -1.31 2.37 -1.52
N PHE A 89 -0.99 2.21 -2.80
CA PHE A 89 0.02 2.93 -3.56
C PHE A 89 -0.66 3.50 -4.79
N GLU A 90 -1.37 4.64 -4.64
CA GLU A 90 -2.25 5.17 -5.70
C GLU A 90 -1.55 6.15 -6.65
N LYS A 91 -0.31 6.54 -6.35
CA LYS A 91 0.49 7.46 -7.19
C LYS A 91 1.71 6.77 -7.80
N GLY A 92 1.50 5.56 -8.26
CA GLY A 92 2.57 4.76 -8.85
C GLY A 92 3.35 3.94 -7.82
N VAL A 93 3.78 2.76 -8.26
CA VAL A 93 4.65 1.87 -7.51
C VAL A 93 5.71 1.28 -8.42
N TYR A 94 6.93 1.20 -7.90
CA TYR A 94 8.02 0.44 -8.47
C TYR A 94 8.57 -0.49 -7.41
N LEU A 95 8.60 -1.78 -7.71
CA LEU A 95 9.03 -2.85 -6.81
C LEU A 95 10.16 -3.63 -7.46
N GLU A 96 11.22 -3.87 -6.70
CA GLU A 96 12.32 -4.77 -7.05
C GLU A 96 12.30 -5.96 -6.11
N LYS A 97 12.36 -7.17 -6.65
CA LYS A 97 12.57 -8.41 -5.94
C LYS A 97 14.05 -8.79 -6.07
N PHE A 98 14.68 -9.16 -4.96
CA PHE A 98 16.08 -9.57 -4.93
C PHE A 98 16.25 -11.06 -4.67
N ASP A 99 17.29 -11.64 -5.26
CA ASP A 99 17.82 -12.93 -4.88
C ASP A 99 18.62 -12.86 -3.56
N THR A 100 19.22 -13.96 -3.15
CA THR A 100 20.02 -14.01 -1.91
C THR A 100 21.35 -13.26 -2.01
N LEU A 101 21.79 -12.89 -3.21
CA LEU A 101 23.02 -12.15 -3.49
C LEU A 101 22.75 -10.66 -3.78
N LEU A 102 21.51 -10.21 -3.59
CA LEU A 102 21.04 -8.84 -3.88
C LEU A 102 21.08 -8.47 -5.38
N HIS A 103 21.03 -9.43 -6.29
CA HIS A 103 20.74 -9.16 -7.68
C HIS A 103 19.22 -9.00 -7.86
N ILE A 104 18.82 -8.14 -8.80
CA ILE A 104 17.41 -7.95 -9.13
C ILE A 104 16.91 -9.21 -9.88
N ASP A 105 16.04 -9.96 -9.23
CA ASP A 105 15.39 -11.16 -9.75
C ASP A 105 14.17 -10.82 -10.60
N ALA A 106 13.43 -9.79 -10.21
CA ALA A 106 12.33 -9.22 -10.97
C ALA A 106 12.11 -7.75 -10.61
N SER A 107 11.57 -6.98 -11.55
CA SER A 107 11.05 -5.64 -11.27
C SER A 107 9.62 -5.51 -11.75
N ILE A 108 8.81 -4.77 -11.00
CA ILE A 108 7.39 -4.54 -11.25
C ILE A 108 7.13 -3.03 -11.23
N LYS A 109 6.38 -2.53 -12.21
CA LYS A 109 5.88 -1.16 -12.26
C LYS A 109 4.38 -1.19 -12.50
N ALA A 110 3.62 -0.34 -11.79
CA ALA A 110 2.20 -0.15 -12.01
C ALA A 110 1.79 1.28 -11.63
N ASP A 111 0.66 1.75 -12.18
CA ASP A 111 0.10 3.07 -11.82
C ASP A 111 -0.48 3.04 -10.41
N THR A 112 -1.04 1.90 -9.99
CA THR A 112 -1.66 1.72 -8.69
C THR A 112 -1.38 0.31 -8.17
N ALA A 113 -1.17 0.17 -6.87
CA ALA A 113 -1.10 -1.14 -6.23
C ALA A 113 -1.82 -1.14 -4.88
N TYR A 114 -2.38 -2.29 -4.54
CA TYR A 114 -2.96 -2.59 -3.24
C TYR A 114 -2.34 -3.85 -2.67
N TYR A 115 -1.97 -3.81 -1.39
CA TYR A 115 -1.47 -4.99 -0.68
C TYR A 115 -2.42 -5.35 0.46
N TYR A 116 -3.03 -6.51 0.36
CA TYR A 116 -3.93 -7.08 1.37
C TYR A 116 -3.11 -7.97 2.32
N ASP A 117 -2.64 -7.39 3.43
CA ASP A 117 -1.71 -8.01 4.36
C ASP A 117 -2.21 -9.37 4.90
N LYS A 118 -3.47 -9.45 5.35
CA LYS A 118 -4.07 -10.71 5.84
C LYS A 118 -4.08 -11.83 4.79
N ASN A 119 -4.22 -11.47 3.54
CA ASN A 119 -4.29 -12.42 2.43
C ASN A 119 -2.93 -12.66 1.79
N ARG A 120 -1.95 -11.80 2.07
CA ARG A 120 -0.64 -11.74 1.39
C ARG A 120 -0.81 -11.66 -0.12
N LEU A 121 -1.73 -10.78 -0.55
CA LEU A 121 -2.13 -10.62 -1.93
C LEU A 121 -1.84 -9.20 -2.40
N TRP A 122 -1.06 -9.08 -3.47
CA TRP A 122 -0.90 -7.85 -4.22
C TRP A 122 -1.89 -7.79 -5.36
N GLU A 123 -2.52 -6.63 -5.55
CA GLU A 123 -3.29 -6.28 -6.72
C GLU A 123 -2.64 -5.07 -7.38
N LEU A 124 -2.19 -5.24 -8.63
CA LEU A 124 -1.51 -4.23 -9.44
C LEU A 124 -2.45 -3.79 -10.56
N LYS A 125 -2.59 -2.49 -10.77
CA LYS A 125 -3.51 -1.90 -11.78
C LYS A 125 -2.86 -0.78 -12.56
N GLY A 126 -3.25 -0.68 -13.82
CA GLY A 126 -2.81 0.38 -14.73
C GLY A 126 -1.37 0.19 -15.18
N ASN A 127 -1.14 0.06 -16.49
CA ASN A 127 0.18 -0.04 -17.11
C ASN A 127 1.14 -0.99 -16.38
N VAL A 128 0.64 -2.15 -15.94
CA VAL A 128 1.45 -3.13 -15.22
C VAL A 128 2.53 -3.67 -16.14
N GLN A 129 3.78 -3.48 -15.76
CA GLN A 129 4.96 -3.97 -16.46
C GLN A 129 5.82 -4.76 -15.49
N ILE A 130 6.18 -5.97 -15.88
CA ILE A 130 7.10 -6.82 -15.11
C ILE A 130 8.28 -7.19 -16.01
N ARG A 131 9.47 -7.16 -15.46
CA ARG A 131 10.68 -7.70 -16.09
C ARG A 131 11.20 -8.83 -15.23
N SER A 132 11.38 -10.00 -15.83
CA SER A 132 12.01 -11.15 -15.17
C SER A 132 13.53 -11.04 -15.20
N GLN A 133 14.20 -11.84 -14.40
CA GLN A 133 15.67 -11.97 -14.41
C GLN A 133 16.22 -12.35 -15.81
N ARG A 134 15.45 -13.11 -16.58
CA ARG A 134 15.82 -13.52 -17.96
C ARG A 134 15.63 -12.41 -19.01
N GLY A 135 15.07 -11.26 -18.60
CA GLY A 135 14.79 -10.14 -19.50
C GLY A 135 13.40 -10.18 -20.15
N ASP A 136 12.61 -11.25 -19.92
CA ASP A 136 11.22 -11.31 -20.41
C ASP A 136 10.41 -10.16 -19.84
N LYS A 137 9.59 -9.54 -20.69
CA LYS A 137 8.72 -8.41 -20.31
C LYS A 137 7.27 -8.82 -20.40
N PHE A 138 6.54 -8.63 -19.32
CA PHE A 138 5.11 -8.88 -19.21
C PHE A 138 4.37 -7.55 -19.08
N GLU A 139 3.33 -7.33 -19.90
CA GLU A 139 2.53 -6.12 -19.91
C GLU A 139 1.04 -6.48 -19.82
N THR A 140 0.33 -5.86 -18.87
CA THR A 140 -1.11 -6.05 -18.70
C THR A 140 -1.74 -4.83 -18.01
N SER A 141 -3.07 -4.75 -18.00
CA SER A 141 -3.79 -3.68 -17.28
C SER A 141 -4.06 -4.01 -15.82
N GLN A 142 -4.00 -5.28 -15.43
CA GLN A 142 -4.20 -5.72 -14.05
C GLN A 142 -3.48 -7.03 -13.81
N MET A 143 -2.93 -7.23 -12.61
CA MET A 143 -2.28 -8.47 -12.20
C MET A 143 -2.42 -8.67 -10.70
N PHE A 144 -2.55 -9.91 -10.29
CA PHE A 144 -2.53 -10.35 -8.90
C PHE A 144 -1.28 -11.17 -8.63
N TRP A 145 -0.65 -10.93 -7.49
CA TRP A 145 0.43 -11.76 -6.98
C TRP A 145 0.06 -12.27 -5.60
N ASP A 146 -0.18 -13.56 -5.52
CA ASP A 146 -0.48 -14.29 -4.29
C ASP A 146 0.81 -14.86 -3.70
N GLU A 147 1.36 -14.17 -2.71
CA GLU A 147 2.60 -14.60 -2.05
C GLU A 147 2.44 -15.91 -1.29
N LYS A 148 1.23 -16.19 -0.78
CA LYS A 148 0.94 -17.39 0.00
C LYS A 148 0.98 -18.64 -0.88
N ASN A 149 0.36 -18.55 -2.05
CA ASN A 149 0.30 -19.65 -3.02
C ASN A 149 1.48 -19.60 -4.02
N LYS A 150 2.31 -18.55 -3.96
CA LYS A 150 3.44 -18.32 -4.88
C LYS A 150 3.00 -18.30 -6.35
N THR A 151 1.86 -17.67 -6.64
CA THR A 151 1.29 -17.57 -7.97
C THR A 151 1.10 -16.12 -8.39
N VAL A 152 1.23 -15.88 -9.69
CA VAL A 152 0.92 -14.61 -10.34
C VAL A 152 -0.14 -14.88 -11.39
N TYR A 153 -1.22 -14.08 -11.41
CA TYR A 153 -2.30 -14.33 -12.36
C TYR A 153 -3.02 -13.05 -12.79
N SER A 154 -3.69 -13.14 -13.93
CA SER A 154 -4.53 -12.08 -14.50
C SER A 154 -5.59 -12.67 -15.41
N ASP A 155 -6.80 -12.10 -15.44
CA ASP A 155 -7.84 -12.40 -16.45
C ASP A 155 -7.83 -11.40 -17.60
N LYS A 156 -6.98 -10.40 -17.56
CA LYS A 156 -6.89 -9.36 -18.58
C LYS A 156 -6.04 -9.81 -19.74
N TYR A 157 -6.05 -8.96 -20.78
CA TYR A 157 -5.10 -9.10 -21.89
C TYR A 157 -3.68 -9.00 -21.34
N ILE A 158 -2.81 -9.88 -21.81
CA ILE A 158 -1.39 -9.89 -21.51
C ILE A 158 -0.57 -9.97 -22.79
N LYS A 159 0.54 -9.23 -22.78
CA LYS A 159 1.60 -9.32 -23.79
C LYS A 159 2.88 -9.74 -23.08
N ILE A 160 3.54 -10.76 -23.62
CA ILE A 160 4.83 -11.25 -23.12
C ILE A 160 5.83 -11.12 -24.27
N GLU A 161 6.84 -10.29 -24.06
CA GLU A 161 7.96 -10.12 -24.98
C GLU A 161 9.15 -10.93 -24.45
N GLN A 162 9.63 -11.85 -25.25
CA GLN A 162 10.84 -12.62 -25.05
C GLN A 162 11.83 -12.31 -26.18
N GLU A 163 13.04 -12.79 -26.09
CA GLU A 163 14.09 -12.51 -27.08
C GLU A 163 13.70 -12.94 -28.50
N ASP A 164 13.05 -14.11 -28.63
CA ASP A 164 12.74 -14.77 -29.88
C ASP A 164 11.27 -14.73 -30.29
N LYS A 165 10.38 -14.27 -29.42
CA LYS A 165 8.93 -14.31 -29.66
C LYS A 165 8.14 -13.31 -28.83
N THR A 166 6.97 -12.97 -29.34
CA THR A 166 5.94 -12.25 -28.59
C THR A 166 4.70 -13.10 -28.48
N LEU A 167 4.22 -13.29 -27.26
CA LEU A 167 3.00 -14.01 -26.94
C LEU A 167 1.96 -13.01 -26.43
N THR A 168 0.72 -13.15 -26.88
CA THR A 168 -0.40 -12.34 -26.40
C THR A 168 -1.59 -13.23 -26.13
N GLY A 169 -2.49 -12.79 -25.27
CA GLY A 169 -3.72 -13.50 -24.99
C GLY A 169 -4.50 -12.95 -23.81
N TYR A 170 -5.49 -13.67 -23.38
CA TYR A 170 -6.32 -13.35 -22.23
C TYR A 170 -6.26 -14.48 -21.20
N GLY A 171 -6.18 -14.12 -19.93
CA GLY A 171 -6.06 -15.08 -18.84
C GLY A 171 -4.65 -15.65 -18.74
N PHE A 172 -3.92 -15.23 -17.74
CA PHE A 172 -2.53 -15.59 -17.45
C PHE A 172 -2.44 -16.17 -16.04
N GLU A 173 -1.64 -17.22 -15.90
CA GLU A 173 -1.31 -17.83 -14.62
C GLU A 173 0.13 -18.32 -14.66
N SER A 174 0.90 -18.04 -13.58
CA SER A 174 2.32 -18.35 -13.52
C SER A 174 2.75 -18.64 -12.09
N ASN A 175 3.93 -19.28 -11.94
CA ASN A 175 4.66 -19.25 -10.69
C ASN A 175 5.18 -17.81 -10.42
N GLN A 176 5.54 -17.51 -9.17
CA GLN A 176 6.00 -16.17 -8.79
C GLN A 176 7.34 -15.75 -9.41
N GLU A 177 8.12 -16.68 -9.91
CA GLU A 177 9.38 -16.49 -10.63
C GLU A 177 9.17 -16.17 -12.12
N LEU A 178 7.92 -16.28 -12.63
CA LEU A 178 7.55 -16.07 -14.04
C LEU A 178 8.32 -16.98 -15.02
N THR A 179 8.71 -18.16 -14.55
CA THR A 179 9.45 -19.15 -15.35
C THR A 179 8.57 -20.18 -16.02
N GLU A 180 7.41 -20.45 -15.42
CA GLU A 180 6.40 -21.37 -15.91
C GLU A 180 5.05 -20.66 -15.93
N TYR A 181 4.41 -20.56 -17.09
CA TYR A 181 3.13 -19.85 -17.22
C TYR A 181 2.21 -20.46 -18.27
N VAL A 182 0.94 -20.18 -18.13
CA VAL A 182 -0.14 -20.55 -19.05
C VAL A 182 -0.92 -19.30 -19.46
N ILE A 183 -1.17 -19.16 -20.75
CA ILE A 183 -2.10 -18.17 -21.32
C ILE A 183 -3.30 -18.93 -21.89
N LYS A 184 -4.52 -18.63 -21.40
CA LYS A 184 -5.72 -19.41 -21.70
C LYS A 184 -6.19 -19.26 -23.16
N ASN A 185 -6.19 -18.01 -23.68
CA ASN A 185 -6.59 -17.68 -25.05
C ASN A 185 -5.41 -16.99 -25.75
N THR A 186 -4.52 -17.76 -26.33
CA THR A 186 -3.22 -17.30 -26.84
C THR A 186 -3.25 -17.00 -28.32
N THR A 187 -2.62 -15.90 -28.72
CA THR A 187 -2.12 -15.61 -30.06
C THR A 187 -0.63 -15.30 -29.93
N GLY A 188 0.19 -15.91 -30.77
CA GLY A 188 1.66 -15.72 -30.73
C GLY A 188 2.21 -15.31 -32.08
N ILE A 189 3.28 -14.52 -32.06
CA ILE A 189 4.14 -14.23 -33.21
C ILE A 189 5.51 -14.83 -32.88
N PHE A 190 5.97 -15.71 -33.74
CA PHE A 190 7.28 -16.35 -33.64
C PHE A 190 8.20 -15.79 -34.73
N ILE A 191 9.40 -15.42 -34.36
CA ILE A 191 10.45 -15.08 -35.32
C ILE A 191 11.03 -16.44 -35.79
N ILE A 192 10.80 -16.78 -37.04
CA ILE A 192 11.41 -17.96 -37.65
C ILE A 192 12.68 -17.44 -38.33
N GLU A 193 13.85 -17.79 -37.80
CA GLU A 193 15.09 -17.68 -38.55
C GLU A 193 15.10 -18.77 -39.61
N ASP A 194 14.95 -18.41 -40.89
CA ASP A 194 15.13 -19.30 -41.99
C ASP A 194 16.61 -19.76 -42.00
N THR A 195 16.86 -20.89 -41.38
CA THR A 195 18.11 -21.61 -41.62
C THR A 195 18.04 -22.05 -43.08
N GLN A 196 18.62 -21.26 -43.98
CA GLN A 196 18.79 -21.67 -45.38
C GLN A 196 19.51 -23.02 -45.34
N ALA A 197 18.72 -24.06 -45.57
CA ALA A 197 19.26 -25.38 -45.86
C ALA A 197 20.18 -25.25 -47.08
N ASN A 198 21.48 -25.29 -46.85
CA ASN A 198 22.45 -25.52 -47.90
C ASN A 198 22.09 -26.84 -48.58
N THR A 199 21.37 -26.74 -49.67
CA THR A 199 21.18 -27.88 -50.59
C THR A 199 22.54 -28.21 -51.16
N PRO A 200 23.09 -29.40 -50.93
CA PRO A 200 24.34 -29.81 -51.62
C PRO A 200 24.05 -29.84 -53.10
N GLN A 201 24.72 -29.02 -53.89
CA GLN A 201 24.77 -29.21 -55.35
C GLN A 201 25.46 -30.50 -55.62
N THR A 202 24.69 -31.48 -56.02
CA THR A 202 25.22 -32.73 -56.65
C THR A 202 25.79 -32.29 -57.96
N SER A 203 27.12 -32.26 -58.07
CA SER A 203 27.84 -32.23 -59.35
C SER A 203 27.70 -33.61 -60.05
N GLU A 204 26.96 -33.67 -61.14
CA GLU A 204 26.98 -34.76 -62.04
C GLU A 204 28.39 -34.86 -62.66
N PRO A 205 29.00 -36.08 -62.76
CA PRO A 205 30.16 -36.27 -63.55
C PRO A 205 29.78 -36.51 -65.01
N LEU A 206 30.56 -35.95 -65.93
CA LEU A 206 30.60 -36.24 -67.39
C LEU A 206 31.01 -37.68 -67.68
#